data_7b9a704ff780483f5cf412f1939e2d43
#
_entry.id   7b9a704ff780483f5cf412f1939e2d43
#
_cell.length_a   1.000
_cell.length_b   1.000
_cell.length_c   1.000
_cell.angle_alpha   90.00
_cell.angle_beta   90.00
_cell.angle_gamma   90.00
#
_symmetry.space_group_name_H-M   'P 1'
#
loop_
_entity.id
_entity.type
_entity.pdbx_description
1 polymer ?
#
loop_
_entity_poly.entity_id
_entity_poly.type
_entity_poly.pdbx_seq_one_letter_code
_entity_poly.pdbx_strand_id
1 'polypeptide(L)'
;MENEQNKTLQNSNETEVKQYVRQMTDGNEKNDTYAKIDDKRDENKQKKERNDRSFSVSLIAKLAILSAMAVVLLYIEFPLLPATPWLKLNVSDVPTLLASFMFGPISGIVVNGVKVGVCLLIRGTSTAFVGDLSNLVSGTLYALVAGIIYMLHRNKKGAIVALTVSSVTFCVAMWVCNQFFLLPLFGMSDPAVLYPALWWTLLFNVIKTTITCLITFFLYKGTHRLFAKF
;
A
#
# COMPACT_ATOMS: atom_id res chain seq x y z
N MET A 1 -75.81 43.95 26.24
CA MET A 1 -75.22 42.68 26.65
C MET A 1 -74.88 41.76 25.46
N GLU A 2 -75.78 41.65 24.50
CA GLU A 2 -75.52 40.76 23.32
C GLU A 2 -74.38 41.20 22.38
N ASN A 3 -74.11 42.49 22.28
CA ASN A 3 -73.08 43.06 21.43
C ASN A 3 -71.65 42.90 22.04
N GLU A 4 -71.53 42.78 23.36
CA GLU A 4 -70.23 42.53 24.02
C GLU A 4 -69.87 41.02 24.00
N GLN A 5 -70.86 40.14 24.08
CA GLN A 5 -70.65 38.71 23.96
C GLN A 5 -70.18 38.34 22.54
N ASN A 6 -70.77 38.93 21.51
CA ASN A 6 -70.34 38.69 20.11
C ASN A 6 -68.91 39.20 19.84
N LYS A 7 -68.51 40.33 20.44
CA LYS A 7 -67.12 40.86 20.33
C LYS A 7 -66.12 39.96 21.02
N THR A 8 -66.48 39.36 22.17
CA THR A 8 -65.57 38.51 22.95
C THR A 8 -65.37 37.16 22.22
N LEU A 9 -66.43 36.62 21.63
CA LEU A 9 -66.40 35.41 20.82
C LEU A 9 -65.60 35.59 19.53
N GLN A 10 -65.73 36.75 18.88
CA GLN A 10 -64.95 37.08 17.69
C GLN A 10 -63.44 37.22 17.98
N ASN A 11 -63.06 37.89 19.06
CA ASN A 11 -61.68 38.02 19.53
C ASN A 11 -61.08 36.66 19.94
N SER A 12 -61.82 35.78 20.57
CA SER A 12 -61.39 34.44 20.93
C SER A 12 -61.05 33.60 19.70
N ASN A 13 -61.99 33.60 18.71
CA ASN A 13 -61.80 32.89 17.45
C ASN A 13 -60.59 33.42 16.61
N GLU A 14 -60.41 34.75 16.60
CA GLU A 14 -59.23 35.34 15.93
C GLU A 14 -57.91 34.95 16.59
N THR A 15 -57.90 34.83 17.90
CA THR A 15 -56.70 34.45 18.69
C THR A 15 -56.34 32.99 18.45
N GLU A 16 -57.34 32.09 18.44
CA GLU A 16 -57.14 30.69 18.15
C GLU A 16 -56.68 30.46 16.68
N VAL A 17 -57.26 31.16 15.73
CA VAL A 17 -56.83 31.07 14.33
C VAL A 17 -55.41 31.56 14.17
N LYS A 18 -55.00 32.68 14.80
CA LYS A 18 -53.62 33.17 14.77
C LYS A 18 -52.64 32.20 15.43
N GLN A 19 -53.05 31.54 16.50
CA GLN A 19 -52.23 30.51 17.14
C GLN A 19 -52.06 29.27 16.30
N TYR A 20 -53.11 28.84 15.62
CA TYR A 20 -53.08 27.70 14.69
C TYR A 20 -52.23 27.97 13.44
N VAL A 21 -52.35 29.15 12.86
CA VAL A 21 -51.50 29.61 11.73
C VAL A 21 -50.03 29.68 12.14
N ARG A 22 -49.70 30.19 13.35
CA ARG A 22 -48.29 30.18 13.84
C ARG A 22 -47.75 28.77 14.01
N GLN A 23 -48.54 27.82 14.53
CA GLN A 23 -48.11 26.42 14.67
C GLN A 23 -47.84 25.75 13.32
N MET A 24 -48.70 26.04 12.31
CA MET A 24 -48.48 25.53 10.96
C MET A 24 -47.24 26.17 10.28
N THR A 25 -47.00 27.46 10.47
CA THR A 25 -45.85 28.14 9.91
C THR A 25 -44.52 27.67 10.54
N ASP A 26 -44.50 27.51 11.88
CA ASP A 26 -43.36 26.95 12.59
C ASP A 26 -43.07 25.48 12.19
N GLY A 27 -44.14 24.69 11.95
CA GLY A 27 -44.02 23.31 11.50
C GLY A 27 -43.43 23.21 10.07
N ASN A 28 -43.87 24.11 9.20
CA ASN A 28 -43.41 24.14 7.80
C ASN A 28 -41.96 24.66 7.70
N GLU A 29 -41.58 25.67 8.49
CA GLU A 29 -40.19 26.20 8.55
C GLU A 29 -39.21 25.17 9.14
N LYS A 30 -39.63 24.38 10.13
CA LYS A 30 -38.85 23.24 10.63
C LYS A 30 -38.69 22.15 9.59
N ASN A 31 -39.73 21.78 8.86
CA ASN A 31 -39.66 20.77 7.81
C ASN A 31 -38.70 21.21 6.67
N ASP A 32 -38.79 22.46 6.24
CA ASP A 32 -37.86 23.02 5.25
C ASP A 32 -36.41 23.05 5.74
N THR A 33 -36.20 23.27 7.03
CA THR A 33 -34.86 23.24 7.63
C THR A 33 -34.32 21.83 7.70
N TYR A 34 -35.13 20.82 8.09
CA TYR A 34 -34.72 19.42 8.06
C TYR A 34 -34.43 18.92 6.65
N ALA A 35 -35.26 19.27 5.66
CA ALA A 35 -35.02 18.93 4.27
C ALA A 35 -33.68 19.48 3.74
N LYS A 36 -33.34 20.73 4.07
CA LYS A 36 -32.05 21.34 3.71
C LYS A 36 -30.86 20.71 4.43
N ILE A 37 -31.03 20.22 5.65
CA ILE A 37 -29.99 19.54 6.41
C ILE A 37 -29.73 18.15 5.80
N ASP A 38 -30.77 17.42 5.49
CA ASP A 38 -30.66 16.09 4.86
C ASP A 38 -30.03 16.17 3.47
N ASP A 39 -30.43 17.14 2.64
CA ASP A 39 -29.85 17.38 1.31
C ASP A 39 -28.34 17.67 1.40
N LYS A 40 -27.92 18.56 2.31
CA LYS A 40 -26.50 18.82 2.58
C LYS A 40 -25.74 17.61 3.10
N ARG A 41 -26.39 16.75 3.87
CA ARG A 41 -25.80 15.52 4.40
C ARG A 41 -25.55 14.52 3.28
N ASP A 42 -26.50 14.38 2.37
CA ASP A 42 -26.40 13.49 1.22
C ASP A 42 -25.38 14.00 0.21
N GLU A 43 -25.33 15.32 -0.07
CA GLU A 43 -24.29 15.92 -0.89
C GLU A 43 -22.88 15.67 -0.31
N ASN A 44 -22.71 15.86 1.00
CA ASN A 44 -21.43 15.61 1.67
C ASN A 44 -21.04 14.13 1.63
N LYS A 45 -22.01 13.22 1.78
CA LYS A 45 -21.80 11.78 1.69
C LYS A 45 -21.37 11.37 0.28
N GLN A 46 -22.07 11.85 -0.75
CA GLN A 46 -21.71 11.60 -2.14
C GLN A 46 -20.35 12.18 -2.51
N LYS A 47 -20.03 13.38 -2.03
CA LYS A 47 -18.73 14.02 -2.25
C LYS A 47 -17.60 13.24 -1.59
N LYS A 48 -17.82 12.71 -0.39
CA LYS A 48 -16.86 11.84 0.31
C LYS A 48 -16.65 10.54 -0.43
N GLU A 49 -17.71 9.83 -0.83
CA GLU A 49 -17.63 8.57 -1.58
C GLU A 49 -16.92 8.75 -2.93
N ARG A 50 -17.19 9.83 -3.64
CA ARG A 50 -16.51 10.16 -4.90
C ARG A 50 -15.02 10.44 -4.70
N ASN A 51 -14.67 11.12 -3.61
CA ASN A 51 -13.28 11.42 -3.27
C ASN A 51 -12.51 10.17 -2.87
N ASP A 52 -13.11 9.29 -2.07
CA ASP A 52 -12.52 8.01 -1.65
C ASP A 52 -12.31 7.08 -2.86
N ARG A 53 -13.26 7.03 -3.80
CA ARG A 53 -13.14 6.25 -5.04
C ARG A 53 -12.05 6.81 -5.95
N SER A 54 -11.95 8.12 -6.12
CA SER A 54 -10.92 8.77 -6.93
C SER A 54 -9.52 8.53 -6.35
N PHE A 55 -9.37 8.59 -5.04
CA PHE A 55 -8.11 8.28 -4.36
C PHE A 55 -7.70 6.81 -4.55
N SER A 56 -8.65 5.89 -4.46
CA SER A 56 -8.41 4.46 -4.69
C SER A 56 -7.92 4.16 -6.12
N VAL A 57 -8.56 4.74 -7.14
CA VAL A 57 -8.16 4.56 -8.55
C VAL A 57 -6.76 5.13 -8.81
N SER A 58 -6.44 6.31 -8.28
CA SER A 58 -5.11 6.91 -8.39
C SER A 58 -4.04 6.04 -7.75
N LEU A 59 -4.33 5.44 -6.60
CA LEU A 59 -3.40 4.51 -5.94
C LEU A 59 -3.16 3.26 -6.80
N ILE A 60 -4.22 2.64 -7.32
CA ILE A 60 -4.11 1.46 -8.21
C ILE A 60 -3.25 1.77 -9.43
N ALA A 61 -3.46 2.93 -10.09
CA ALA A 61 -2.66 3.34 -11.24
C ALA A 61 -1.16 3.49 -10.90
N LYS A 62 -0.84 4.09 -9.74
CA LYS A 62 0.55 4.24 -9.28
C LYS A 62 1.20 2.89 -8.97
N LEU A 63 0.47 1.98 -8.31
CA LEU A 63 0.95 0.63 -8.04
C LEU A 63 1.14 -0.19 -9.32
N ALA A 64 0.27 -0.02 -10.33
CA ALA A 64 0.40 -0.67 -11.63
C ALA A 64 1.69 -0.23 -12.36
N ILE A 65 2.00 1.07 -12.34
CA ILE A 65 3.25 1.60 -12.91
C ILE A 65 4.48 1.01 -12.19
N LEU A 66 4.48 1.01 -10.86
CA LEU A 66 5.59 0.44 -10.08
C LEU A 66 5.73 -1.07 -10.29
N SER A 67 4.61 -1.79 -10.42
CA SER A 67 4.62 -3.22 -10.75
C SER A 67 5.19 -3.49 -12.15
N ALA A 68 4.80 -2.70 -13.15
CA ALA A 68 5.35 -2.81 -14.50
C ALA A 68 6.87 -2.56 -14.52
N MET A 69 7.34 -1.53 -13.81
CA MET A 69 8.78 -1.28 -13.63
C MET A 69 9.49 -2.46 -12.94
N ALA A 70 8.87 -3.03 -11.90
CA ALA A 70 9.43 -4.16 -11.18
C ALA A 70 9.52 -5.41 -12.08
N VAL A 71 8.52 -5.66 -12.93
CA VAL A 71 8.53 -6.75 -13.92
C VAL A 71 9.69 -6.56 -14.90
N VAL A 72 9.84 -5.38 -15.51
CA VAL A 72 10.92 -5.09 -16.46
C VAL A 72 12.30 -5.30 -15.79
N LEU A 73 12.48 -4.80 -14.57
CA LEU A 73 13.75 -4.95 -13.83
C LEU A 73 14.02 -6.40 -13.40
N LEU A 74 12.98 -7.23 -13.22
CA LEU A 74 13.15 -8.65 -12.96
C LEU A 74 13.61 -9.41 -14.21
N TYR A 75 13.21 -8.95 -15.40
CA TYR A 75 13.69 -9.51 -16.66
C TYR A 75 15.18 -9.24 -16.91
N ILE A 76 15.70 -8.12 -16.39
CA ILE A 76 17.12 -7.77 -16.47
C ILE A 76 17.82 -8.43 -15.28
N GLU A 77 18.03 -9.74 -15.39
CA GLU A 77 18.73 -10.54 -14.39
C GLU A 77 19.99 -11.17 -15.00
N PHE A 78 21.05 -11.19 -14.21
CA PHE A 78 22.31 -11.82 -14.62
C PHE A 78 22.94 -12.60 -13.46
N PRO A 79 23.61 -13.73 -13.72
CA PRO A 79 24.33 -14.46 -12.69
C PRO A 79 25.53 -13.62 -12.23
N LEU A 80 25.56 -13.28 -10.93
CA LEU A 80 26.63 -12.45 -10.36
C LEU A 80 27.89 -13.29 -10.04
N LEU A 81 27.67 -14.50 -9.58
CA LEU A 81 28.73 -15.38 -9.08
C LEU A 81 28.84 -16.62 -9.98
N PRO A 82 30.01 -16.86 -10.62
CA PRO A 82 30.21 -18.05 -11.45
C PRO A 82 30.01 -19.38 -10.69
N ALA A 83 30.31 -19.39 -9.39
CA ALA A 83 30.13 -20.56 -8.51
C ALA A 83 28.66 -20.92 -8.27
N THR A 84 27.73 -19.99 -8.49
CA THR A 84 26.30 -20.17 -8.20
C THR A 84 25.43 -19.58 -9.31
N PRO A 85 25.40 -20.22 -10.50
CA PRO A 85 24.70 -19.68 -11.67
C PRO A 85 23.17 -19.58 -11.50
N TRP A 86 22.59 -20.25 -10.50
CA TRP A 86 21.17 -20.14 -10.14
C TRP A 86 20.85 -18.85 -9.37
N LEU A 87 21.85 -18.18 -8.76
CA LEU A 87 21.69 -16.90 -8.08
C LEU A 87 21.83 -15.75 -9.06
N LYS A 88 20.71 -15.22 -9.49
CA LYS A 88 20.66 -14.14 -10.47
C LYS A 88 20.38 -12.81 -9.79
N LEU A 89 21.26 -11.83 -10.00
CA LEU A 89 21.08 -10.47 -9.52
C LEU A 89 20.08 -9.72 -10.39
N ASN A 90 19.12 -9.11 -9.77
CA ASN A 90 18.20 -8.15 -10.35
C ASN A 90 17.92 -7.03 -9.34
N VAL A 91 17.45 -5.88 -9.81
CA VAL A 91 17.11 -4.72 -8.98
C VAL A 91 15.60 -4.49 -8.88
N SER A 92 14.80 -5.52 -9.14
CA SER A 92 13.33 -5.46 -9.17
C SER A 92 12.69 -5.20 -7.80
N ASP A 93 13.44 -5.34 -6.71
CA ASP A 93 12.99 -5.03 -5.37
C ASP A 93 12.96 -3.52 -5.09
N VAL A 94 13.61 -2.70 -5.93
CA VAL A 94 13.61 -1.23 -5.79
C VAL A 94 12.22 -0.63 -5.94
N PRO A 95 11.44 -0.87 -7.01
CA PRO A 95 10.06 -0.39 -7.11
C PRO A 95 9.16 -0.94 -5.99
N THR A 96 9.40 -2.17 -5.53
CA THR A 96 8.69 -2.80 -4.41
C THR A 96 8.90 -2.02 -3.11
N LEU A 97 10.15 -1.65 -2.79
CA LEU A 97 10.50 -0.82 -1.64
C LEU A 97 9.96 0.61 -1.75
N LEU A 98 10.01 1.21 -2.94
CA LEU A 98 9.41 2.53 -3.17
C LEU A 98 7.91 2.51 -2.94
N ALA A 99 7.20 1.48 -3.42
CA ALA A 99 5.77 1.29 -3.15
C ALA A 99 5.51 1.17 -1.64
N SER A 100 6.34 0.43 -0.93
CA SER A 100 6.25 0.24 0.51
C SER A 100 6.46 1.55 1.29
N PHE A 101 7.42 2.38 0.88
CA PHE A 101 7.68 3.68 1.51
C PHE A 101 6.59 4.71 1.21
N MET A 102 6.08 4.74 -0.02
CA MET A 102 5.12 5.76 -0.44
C MET A 102 3.68 5.46 0.01
N PHE A 103 3.27 4.20 -0.07
CA PHE A 103 1.88 3.77 0.10
C PHE A 103 1.68 2.77 1.25
N GLY A 104 2.76 2.40 1.93
CA GLY A 104 2.75 1.46 3.05
C GLY A 104 3.12 0.02 2.67
N PRO A 105 3.37 -0.83 3.69
CA PRO A 105 3.93 -2.18 3.50
C PRO A 105 3.05 -3.08 2.64
N ILE A 106 1.72 -2.98 2.76
CA ILE A 106 0.78 -3.77 1.96
C ILE A 106 0.94 -3.47 0.46
N SER A 107 1.14 -2.20 0.10
CA SER A 107 1.35 -1.78 -1.29
C SER A 107 2.63 -2.38 -1.88
N GLY A 108 3.70 -2.47 -1.09
CA GLY A 108 4.91 -3.17 -1.50
C GLY A 108 4.69 -4.67 -1.72
N ILE A 109 3.94 -5.33 -0.84
CA ILE A 109 3.58 -6.74 -0.99
C ILE A 109 2.77 -6.97 -2.28
N VAL A 110 1.80 -6.11 -2.57
CA VAL A 110 0.98 -6.17 -3.80
C VAL A 110 1.87 -6.04 -5.05
N VAL A 111 2.75 -5.04 -5.08
CA VAL A 111 3.70 -4.83 -6.20
C VAL A 111 4.60 -6.05 -6.38
N ASN A 112 5.11 -6.64 -5.29
CA ASN A 112 5.93 -7.84 -5.35
C ASN A 112 5.15 -9.06 -5.88
N GLY A 113 3.92 -9.26 -5.40
CA GLY A 113 3.04 -10.34 -5.87
C GLY A 113 2.72 -10.23 -7.36
N VAL A 114 2.34 -9.03 -7.82
CA VAL A 114 2.08 -8.75 -9.24
C VAL A 114 3.35 -8.99 -10.08
N LYS A 115 4.51 -8.47 -9.62
CA LYS A 115 5.81 -8.68 -10.28
C LYS A 115 6.10 -10.15 -10.52
N VAL A 116 6.05 -10.96 -9.46
CA VAL A 116 6.36 -12.40 -9.57
C VAL A 116 5.30 -13.14 -10.38
N GLY A 117 4.01 -12.85 -10.15
CA GLY A 117 2.91 -13.47 -10.89
C GLY A 117 2.97 -13.21 -12.40
N VAL A 118 3.20 -11.96 -12.81
CA VAL A 118 3.31 -11.58 -14.21
C VAL A 118 4.54 -12.23 -14.86
N CYS A 119 5.69 -12.21 -14.18
CA CYS A 119 6.89 -12.88 -14.70
C CYS A 119 6.70 -14.37 -14.87
N LEU A 120 6.01 -15.03 -13.93
CA LEU A 120 5.70 -16.45 -14.01
C LEU A 120 4.79 -16.76 -15.21
N LEU A 121 3.79 -15.92 -15.47
CA LEU A 121 2.87 -16.09 -16.60
C LEU A 121 3.54 -15.90 -17.97
N ILE A 122 4.48 -14.94 -18.07
CA ILE A 122 5.10 -14.59 -19.35
C ILE A 122 6.28 -15.51 -19.65
N ARG A 123 7.15 -15.76 -18.67
CA ARG A 123 8.41 -16.49 -18.85
C ARG A 123 8.29 -17.97 -18.50
N GLY A 124 7.27 -18.34 -17.74
CA GLY A 124 7.23 -19.63 -17.06
C GLY A 124 8.31 -19.70 -15.97
N THR A 125 8.59 -20.91 -15.51
CA THR A 125 9.64 -21.14 -14.52
C THR A 125 10.87 -21.77 -15.14
N SER A 126 12.04 -21.16 -14.88
CA SER A 126 13.34 -21.74 -15.26
C SER A 126 13.99 -22.60 -14.18
N THR A 127 13.45 -22.55 -12.95
CA THR A 127 14.02 -23.17 -11.74
C THR A 127 13.00 -24.01 -10.96
N ALA A 128 12.07 -24.66 -11.67
CA ALA A 128 10.99 -25.47 -11.07
C ALA A 128 10.26 -24.74 -9.92
N PHE A 129 9.91 -23.47 -10.13
CA PHE A 129 9.26 -22.55 -9.17
C PHE A 129 10.10 -22.12 -7.95
N VAL A 130 11.24 -22.74 -7.68
CA VAL A 130 12.03 -22.44 -6.47
C VAL A 130 12.57 -21.01 -6.49
N GLY A 131 13.09 -20.57 -7.64
CA GLY A 131 13.58 -19.19 -7.79
C GLY A 131 12.48 -18.15 -7.70
N ASP A 132 11.29 -18.42 -8.27
CA ASP A 132 10.14 -17.53 -8.22
C ASP A 132 9.57 -17.44 -6.80
N LEU A 133 9.50 -18.59 -6.10
CA LEU A 133 9.12 -18.64 -4.68
C LEU A 133 10.12 -17.84 -3.82
N SER A 134 11.42 -18.00 -4.08
CA SER A 134 12.47 -17.22 -3.41
C SER A 134 12.27 -15.72 -3.61
N ASN A 135 11.99 -15.26 -4.84
CA ASN A 135 11.71 -13.85 -5.13
C ASN A 135 10.42 -13.36 -4.45
N LEU A 136 9.38 -14.20 -4.38
CA LEU A 136 8.13 -13.86 -3.70
C LEU A 136 8.34 -13.67 -2.21
N VAL A 137 8.94 -14.66 -1.54
CA VAL A 137 9.20 -14.63 -0.09
C VAL A 137 10.14 -13.48 0.28
N SER A 138 11.26 -13.37 -0.43
CA SER A 138 12.27 -12.37 -0.16
C SER A 138 11.77 -10.94 -0.37
N GLY A 139 11.12 -10.67 -1.50
CA GLY A 139 10.58 -9.34 -1.79
C GLY A 139 9.43 -8.94 -0.86
N THR A 140 8.57 -9.91 -0.47
CA THR A 140 7.49 -9.67 0.50
C THR A 140 8.05 -9.32 1.87
N LEU A 141 9.00 -10.11 2.37
CA LEU A 141 9.64 -9.86 3.66
C LEU A 141 10.35 -8.50 3.67
N TYR A 142 11.09 -8.19 2.60
CA TYR A 142 11.82 -6.94 2.48
C TYR A 142 10.89 -5.73 2.47
N ALA A 143 9.81 -5.78 1.67
CA ALA A 143 8.80 -4.73 1.61
C ALA A 143 8.06 -4.54 2.94
N LEU A 144 7.71 -5.65 3.61
CA LEU A 144 7.01 -5.63 4.88
C LEU A 144 7.84 -4.94 5.96
N VAL A 145 9.06 -5.43 6.20
CA VAL A 145 9.93 -4.92 7.27
C VAL A 145 10.33 -3.47 7.00
N ALA A 146 10.76 -3.15 5.76
CA ALA A 146 11.12 -1.80 5.39
C ALA A 146 9.95 -0.82 5.53
N GLY A 147 8.75 -1.23 5.08
CA GLY A 147 7.56 -0.40 5.16
C GLY A 147 7.10 -0.14 6.59
N ILE A 148 7.09 -1.16 7.45
CA ILE A 148 6.70 -1.00 8.87
C ILE A 148 7.65 -0.02 9.57
N ILE A 149 8.97 -0.22 9.43
CA ILE A 149 9.96 0.64 10.09
C ILE A 149 9.87 2.07 9.57
N TYR A 150 9.70 2.24 8.24
CA TYR A 150 9.56 3.56 7.65
C TYR A 150 8.26 4.27 8.09
N MET A 151 7.17 3.55 8.30
CA MET A 151 5.92 4.13 8.81
C MET A 151 6.06 4.74 10.21
N LEU A 152 6.96 4.18 11.03
CA LEU A 152 7.23 4.70 12.39
C LEU A 152 8.04 6.01 12.33
N HIS A 153 8.93 6.17 11.36
CA HIS A 153 9.81 7.35 11.24
C HIS A 153 9.88 7.82 9.78
N ARG A 154 8.89 8.61 9.34
CA ARG A 154 8.75 9.12 7.94
C ARG A 154 9.71 10.27 7.64
N ASN A 155 11.00 10.06 7.83
CA ASN A 155 12.05 11.03 7.51
C ASN A 155 13.25 10.36 6.83
N LYS A 156 14.21 11.16 6.35
CA LYS A 156 15.40 10.64 5.65
C LYS A 156 16.23 9.68 6.51
N LYS A 157 16.36 9.96 7.81
CA LYS A 157 17.05 9.07 8.76
C LYS A 157 16.28 7.77 8.95
N GLY A 158 14.94 7.87 9.06
CA GLY A 158 14.05 6.71 9.14
C GLY A 158 14.11 5.82 7.89
N ALA A 159 14.26 6.40 6.69
CA ALA A 159 14.45 5.62 5.47
C ALA A 159 15.78 4.83 5.49
N ILE A 160 16.87 5.44 5.96
CA ILE A 160 18.16 4.74 6.11
C ILE A 160 18.03 3.60 7.11
N VAL A 161 17.45 3.86 8.29
CA VAL A 161 17.24 2.84 9.33
C VAL A 161 16.35 1.71 8.79
N ALA A 162 15.24 2.05 8.11
CA ALA A 162 14.34 1.07 7.52
C ALA A 162 15.06 0.16 6.51
N LEU A 163 15.86 0.73 5.60
CA LEU A 163 16.63 -0.02 4.62
C LEU A 163 17.70 -0.90 5.28
N THR A 164 18.44 -0.38 6.25
CA THR A 164 19.48 -1.14 6.94
C THR A 164 18.92 -2.30 7.73
N VAL A 165 17.91 -2.05 8.57
CA VAL A 165 17.31 -3.10 9.41
C VAL A 165 16.60 -4.14 8.55
N SER A 166 15.87 -3.72 7.50
CA SER A 166 15.23 -4.67 6.60
C SER A 166 16.24 -5.52 5.82
N SER A 167 17.39 -4.97 5.46
CA SER A 167 18.47 -5.74 4.80
C SER A 167 19.07 -6.80 5.71
N VAL A 168 19.33 -6.45 6.97
CA VAL A 168 19.82 -7.43 7.96
C VAL A 168 18.79 -8.53 8.18
N THR A 169 17.53 -8.15 8.42
CA THR A 169 16.42 -9.10 8.60
C THR A 169 16.26 -10.01 7.37
N PHE A 170 16.35 -9.41 6.18
CA PHE A 170 16.31 -10.16 4.91
C PHE A 170 17.43 -11.20 4.83
N CYS A 171 18.70 -10.81 5.09
CA CYS A 171 19.84 -11.73 5.03
C CYS A 171 19.69 -12.89 6.01
N VAL A 172 19.27 -12.63 7.25
CA VAL A 172 19.04 -13.65 8.27
C VAL A 172 17.90 -14.59 7.87
N ALA A 173 16.75 -14.05 7.49
CA ALA A 173 15.60 -14.84 7.11
C ALA A 173 15.86 -15.66 5.85
N MET A 174 16.53 -15.09 4.84
CA MET A 174 16.89 -15.82 3.62
C MET A 174 17.95 -16.87 3.87
N TRP A 175 18.86 -16.67 4.82
CA TRP A 175 19.80 -17.71 5.23
C TRP A 175 19.06 -18.93 5.81
N VAL A 176 18.09 -18.71 6.71
CA VAL A 176 17.24 -19.77 7.26
C VAL A 176 16.39 -20.43 6.17
N CYS A 177 15.73 -19.64 5.32
CA CYS A 177 14.91 -20.17 4.21
C CYS A 177 15.74 -21.01 3.22
N ASN A 178 16.95 -20.56 2.90
CA ASN A 178 17.84 -21.33 2.01
C ASN A 178 18.27 -22.64 2.64
N GLN A 179 18.60 -22.66 3.93
CA GLN A 179 19.04 -23.86 4.61
C GLN A 179 17.96 -24.94 4.66
N PHE A 180 16.72 -24.56 5.00
CA PHE A 180 15.66 -25.54 5.28
C PHE A 180 14.74 -25.84 4.10
N PHE A 181 14.62 -24.90 3.15
CA PHE A 181 13.63 -24.99 2.08
C PHE A 181 14.25 -24.87 0.67
N LEU A 182 14.92 -23.77 0.37
CA LEU A 182 15.26 -23.45 -1.01
C LEU A 182 16.38 -24.33 -1.58
N LEU A 183 17.49 -24.49 -0.87
CA LEU A 183 18.61 -25.34 -1.32
C LEU A 183 18.24 -26.83 -1.35
N PRO A 184 17.52 -27.39 -0.35
CA PRO A 184 16.99 -28.75 -0.46
C PRO A 184 16.05 -28.95 -1.66
N LEU A 185 15.18 -27.96 -1.97
CA LEU A 185 14.31 -28.01 -3.16
C LEU A 185 15.09 -27.95 -4.48
N PHE A 186 16.29 -27.35 -4.50
CA PHE A 186 17.22 -27.44 -5.62
C PHE A 186 17.99 -28.78 -5.69
N GLY A 187 17.69 -29.71 -4.79
CA GLY A 187 18.38 -31.00 -4.70
C GLY A 187 19.72 -30.97 -3.96
N MET A 188 20.06 -29.87 -3.31
CA MET A 188 21.30 -29.68 -2.54
C MET A 188 21.09 -30.08 -1.06
N SER A 189 20.75 -31.35 -0.80
CA SER A 189 20.50 -31.83 0.55
C SER A 189 21.75 -32.42 1.25
N ASP A 190 22.81 -32.71 0.48
CA ASP A 190 24.07 -33.22 1.01
C ASP A 190 24.79 -32.09 1.77
N PRO A 191 25.19 -32.29 3.05
CA PRO A 191 25.93 -31.31 3.84
C PRO A 191 27.19 -30.79 3.15
N ALA A 192 27.90 -31.63 2.41
CA ALA A 192 29.12 -31.25 1.69
C ALA A 192 28.86 -30.19 0.59
N VAL A 193 27.67 -30.15 0.02
CA VAL A 193 27.24 -29.19 -1.01
C VAL A 193 26.47 -28.03 -0.39
N LEU A 194 25.60 -28.35 0.58
CA LEU A 194 24.71 -27.39 1.23
C LEU A 194 25.46 -26.25 1.93
N TYR A 195 26.44 -26.57 2.78
CA TYR A 195 27.15 -25.53 3.54
C TYR A 195 27.95 -24.56 2.66
N PRO A 196 28.74 -24.99 1.67
CA PRO A 196 29.37 -24.03 0.74
C PRO A 196 28.34 -23.18 -0.01
N ALA A 197 27.22 -23.76 -0.49
CA ALA A 197 26.16 -23.05 -1.19
C ALA A 197 25.49 -22.01 -0.29
N LEU A 198 25.29 -22.26 1.01
CA LEU A 198 24.77 -21.31 1.98
C LEU A 198 25.66 -20.08 2.12
N TRP A 199 26.98 -20.24 2.22
CA TRP A 199 27.91 -19.12 2.31
C TRP A 199 27.90 -18.26 1.05
N TRP A 200 27.88 -18.87 -0.14
CA TRP A 200 27.74 -18.16 -1.40
C TRP A 200 26.41 -17.41 -1.50
N THR A 201 25.33 -18.03 -1.04
CA THR A 201 24.01 -17.39 -1.03
C THR A 201 23.95 -16.22 -0.04
N LEU A 202 24.59 -16.33 1.13
CA LEU A 202 24.68 -15.22 2.07
C LEU A 202 25.44 -14.05 1.48
N LEU A 203 26.61 -14.28 0.87
CA LEU A 203 27.41 -13.26 0.19
C LEU A 203 26.60 -12.57 -0.92
N PHE A 204 25.90 -13.36 -1.72
CA PHE A 204 25.00 -12.85 -2.76
C PHE A 204 23.91 -11.96 -2.19
N ASN A 205 23.23 -12.37 -1.13
CA ASN A 205 22.17 -11.62 -0.49
C ASN A 205 22.66 -10.29 0.09
N VAL A 206 23.86 -10.26 0.70
CA VAL A 206 24.48 -9.02 1.19
C VAL A 206 24.76 -8.06 0.05
N ILE A 207 25.32 -8.54 -1.06
CA ILE A 207 25.59 -7.70 -2.25
C ILE A 207 24.26 -7.19 -2.84
N LYS A 208 23.29 -8.08 -3.04
CA LYS A 208 21.97 -7.73 -3.59
C LYS A 208 21.28 -6.66 -2.76
N THR A 209 21.19 -6.85 -1.44
CA THR A 209 20.53 -5.88 -0.55
C THR A 209 21.27 -4.55 -0.51
N THR A 210 22.61 -4.54 -0.52
CA THR A 210 23.41 -3.31 -0.55
C THR A 210 23.13 -2.50 -1.82
N ILE A 211 23.14 -3.12 -2.98
CA ILE A 211 22.84 -2.47 -4.26
C ILE A 211 21.40 -1.94 -4.25
N THR A 212 20.44 -2.76 -3.84
CA THR A 212 19.03 -2.38 -3.73
C THR A 212 18.83 -1.20 -2.79
N CYS A 213 19.47 -1.20 -1.63
CA CYS A 213 19.42 -0.08 -0.67
C CYS A 213 19.96 1.21 -1.26
N LEU A 214 21.13 1.18 -1.89
CA LEU A 214 21.73 2.36 -2.49
C LEU A 214 20.80 2.96 -3.56
N ILE A 215 20.34 2.14 -4.50
CA ILE A 215 19.45 2.60 -5.58
C ILE A 215 18.13 3.13 -4.98
N THR A 216 17.50 2.40 -4.06
CA THR A 216 16.25 2.83 -3.42
C THR A 216 16.44 4.16 -2.68
N PHE A 217 17.52 4.33 -1.95
CA PHE A 217 17.80 5.57 -1.23
C PHE A 217 17.97 6.77 -2.17
N PHE A 218 18.71 6.62 -3.28
CA PHE A 218 18.88 7.69 -4.26
C PHE A 218 17.55 8.03 -4.95
N LEU A 219 16.77 7.05 -5.35
CA LEU A 219 15.46 7.25 -5.96
C LEU A 219 14.46 7.86 -4.98
N TYR A 220 14.44 7.39 -3.74
CA TYR A 220 13.61 7.97 -2.68
C TYR A 220 13.91 9.46 -2.46
N LYS A 221 15.18 9.84 -2.46
CA LYS A 221 15.59 11.25 -2.34
C LYS A 221 15.07 12.11 -3.50
N GLY A 222 15.03 11.56 -4.71
CA GLY A 222 14.49 12.22 -5.92
C GLY A 222 12.95 12.32 -5.89
N THR A 223 12.30 11.23 -5.58
CA THR A 223 10.83 11.12 -5.59
C THR A 223 10.18 11.91 -4.45
N HIS A 224 10.80 11.99 -3.28
CA HIS A 224 10.27 12.79 -2.16
C HIS A 224 10.05 14.27 -2.52
N ARG A 225 10.85 14.84 -3.43
CA ARG A 225 10.66 16.21 -3.93
C ARG A 225 9.49 16.35 -4.88
N LEU A 226 9.19 15.32 -5.65
CA LEU A 226 8.08 15.29 -6.61
C LEU A 226 6.73 15.06 -5.91
N PHE A 227 6.69 14.19 -4.90
CA PHE A 227 5.46 13.82 -4.21
C PHE A 227 5.09 14.73 -3.02
N ALA A 228 6.01 15.54 -2.53
CA ALA A 228 5.70 16.62 -1.57
C ALA A 228 4.88 17.76 -2.20
N LYS A 229 4.70 17.75 -3.53
CA LYS A 229 3.90 18.73 -4.28
C LYS A 229 2.49 18.23 -4.65
N PHE A 230 2.16 16.97 -4.36
CA PHE A 230 0.86 16.34 -4.58
C PHE A 230 0.29 15.78 -3.27
#